data_2f63c2ec590946a3b8096ae12312a8b9
#
_entry.id   2f63c2ec590946a3b8096ae12312a8b9
#
_cell.length_a   1.000
_cell.length_b   1.000
_cell.length_c   1.000
_cell.angle_alpha   90.00
_cell.angle_beta   90.00
_cell.angle_gamma   90.00
#
_symmetry.space_group_name_H-M   'P 1'
#
loop_
_entity.id
_entity.type
_entity.pdbx_description
1 polymer ?
#
loop_
_entity_poly.entity_id
_entity_poly.type
_entity_poly.pdbx_seq_one_letter_code
_entity_poly.pdbx_strand_id
1 'polypeptide(L)'
;MPIVFIFNPELLLVGIKSFWHGLTVFIVSLLAILSFTAVTQQWLLVRLRWYETLLLLVAIVGLFRPDFLLDRFYPEFLEVSVDRFITKEQKIGEKQTFRIHVTRETDYGDRFKLFRFSGDENFSSKGLGVEIKKIKNNRYQVNEVKFNSQAEKAGIKSLQDFVTKIEVEQLVRPAKEWVYPIALFILSFTVFLQLKRRPAKAQLGSHF
;
A
#
# COMPACT_ATOMS: atom_id res chain seq x y z
N MET A 1 -20.99 7.16 -0.01
CA MET A 1 -20.04 6.40 0.83
C MET A 1 -18.78 7.21 0.98
N PRO A 2 -18.25 7.40 2.18
CA PRO A 2 -16.98 8.13 2.35
C PRO A 2 -15.85 7.35 1.68
N ILE A 3 -15.19 7.99 0.74
CA ILE A 3 -14.07 7.44 -0.04
C ILE A 3 -12.92 6.92 0.87
N VAL A 4 -12.82 7.47 2.08
CA VAL A 4 -11.81 7.10 3.08
C VAL A 4 -11.80 5.60 3.40
N PHE A 5 -12.96 4.94 3.43
CA PHE A 5 -13.06 3.50 3.71
C PHE A 5 -12.50 2.61 2.59
N ILE A 6 -12.45 3.14 1.36
CA ILE A 6 -11.85 2.42 0.23
C ILE A 6 -10.32 2.37 0.38
N PHE A 7 -9.74 3.43 0.96
CA PHE A 7 -8.29 3.56 1.10
C PHE A 7 -7.75 2.94 2.40
N ASN A 8 -8.58 2.76 3.40
CA ASN A 8 -8.15 2.17 4.66
C ASN A 8 -9.24 1.25 5.22
N PRO A 9 -9.24 -0.06 4.85
CA PRO A 9 -10.23 -1.03 5.33
C PRO A 9 -10.13 -1.29 6.83
N GLU A 10 -9.03 -0.96 7.49
CA GLU A 10 -8.88 -1.10 8.95
C GLU A 10 -9.79 -0.17 9.72
N LEU A 11 -10.22 0.97 9.13
CA LEU A 11 -11.26 1.83 9.70
C LEU A 11 -12.62 1.13 9.83
N LEU A 12 -12.84 0.09 9.03
CA LEU A 12 -14.02 -0.79 9.11
C LEU A 12 -13.79 -1.99 10.03
N LEU A 13 -12.73 -1.97 10.83
CA LEU A 13 -12.32 -3.08 11.70
C LEU A 13 -11.97 -4.37 10.92
N VAL A 14 -11.72 -4.27 9.62
CA VAL A 14 -11.31 -5.39 8.78
C VAL A 14 -9.80 -5.58 8.89
N GLY A 15 -9.37 -6.80 9.23
CA GLY A 15 -7.94 -7.14 9.35
C GLY A 15 -7.32 -6.84 10.73
N ILE A 16 -8.12 -6.47 11.74
CA ILE A 16 -7.63 -6.27 13.11
C ILE A 16 -7.19 -7.61 13.70
N LYS A 17 -5.92 -7.67 14.09
CA LYS A 17 -5.29 -8.87 14.64
C LYS A 17 -5.40 -8.97 16.17
N SER A 18 -5.59 -7.83 16.86
CA SER A 18 -5.61 -7.73 18.32
C SER A 18 -6.42 -6.53 18.79
N PHE A 19 -6.97 -6.61 20.01
CA PHE A 19 -7.65 -5.48 20.66
C PHE A 19 -6.79 -4.20 20.69
N TRP A 20 -5.51 -4.33 21.05
CA TRP A 20 -4.58 -3.20 21.09
C TRP A 20 -4.36 -2.57 19.72
N HIS A 21 -4.30 -3.38 18.66
CA HIS A 21 -4.21 -2.88 17.31
C HIS A 21 -5.46 -2.09 16.92
N GLY A 22 -6.66 -2.61 17.24
CA GLY A 22 -7.92 -1.90 17.01
C GLY A 22 -8.01 -0.57 17.75
N LEU A 23 -7.55 -0.53 19.01
CA LEU A 23 -7.50 0.70 19.80
C LEU A 23 -6.55 1.75 19.17
N THR A 24 -5.39 1.33 18.71
CA THR A 24 -4.44 2.21 18.01
C THR A 24 -5.06 2.80 16.75
N VAL A 25 -5.68 1.97 15.92
CA VAL A 25 -6.37 2.42 14.70
C VAL A 25 -7.48 3.42 15.02
N PHE A 26 -8.26 3.16 16.07
CA PHE A 26 -9.32 4.07 16.51
C PHE A 26 -8.77 5.44 16.93
N ILE A 27 -7.73 5.46 17.77
CA ILE A 27 -7.12 6.73 18.24
C ILE A 27 -6.52 7.51 17.07
N VAL A 28 -5.78 6.84 16.19
CA VAL A 28 -5.17 7.45 15.00
C VAL A 28 -6.23 8.05 14.09
N SER A 29 -7.33 7.32 13.87
CA SER A 29 -8.46 7.78 13.04
C SER A 29 -9.15 9.00 13.65
N LEU A 30 -9.36 8.99 14.96
CA LEU A 30 -9.96 10.12 15.67
C LEU A 30 -9.09 11.38 15.53
N LEU A 31 -7.77 11.25 15.72
CA LEU A 31 -6.83 12.36 15.55
C LEU A 31 -6.79 12.86 14.12
N ALA A 32 -6.87 11.97 13.13
CA ALA A 32 -6.92 12.33 11.73
C ALA A 32 -8.18 13.14 11.38
N ILE A 33 -9.35 12.72 11.88
CA ILE A 33 -10.62 13.41 11.68
C ILE A 33 -10.60 14.79 12.36
N LEU A 34 -10.11 14.89 13.60
CA LEU A 34 -9.97 16.15 14.32
C LEU A 34 -9.03 17.11 13.58
N SER A 35 -7.90 16.61 13.08
CA SER A 35 -6.95 17.40 12.29
C SER A 35 -7.57 17.88 10.98
N PHE A 36 -8.32 17.03 10.30
CA PHE A 36 -9.03 17.38 9.08
C PHE A 36 -10.08 18.48 9.34
N THR A 37 -10.85 18.35 10.41
CA THR A 37 -11.82 19.35 10.82
C THR A 37 -11.15 20.68 11.13
N ALA A 38 -10.00 20.67 11.83
CA ALA A 38 -9.22 21.86 12.12
C ALA A 38 -8.73 22.58 10.86
N VAL A 39 -8.29 21.83 9.85
CA VAL A 39 -7.86 22.38 8.56
C VAL A 39 -9.03 22.99 7.80
N THR A 40 -10.17 22.33 7.75
CA THR A 40 -11.36 22.84 7.03
C THR A 40 -11.92 24.08 7.67
N GLN A 41 -11.91 24.17 9.00
CA GLN A 41 -12.35 25.34 9.75
C GLN A 41 -11.28 26.43 9.86
N GLN A 42 -10.04 26.16 9.44
CA GLN A 42 -8.88 27.05 9.61
C GLN A 42 -8.64 27.43 11.08
N TRP A 43 -9.02 26.54 12.00
CA TRP A 43 -8.96 26.75 13.44
C TRP A 43 -8.62 25.45 14.16
N LEU A 44 -7.57 25.45 15.00
CA LEU A 44 -7.26 24.36 15.91
C LEU A 44 -7.34 24.86 17.36
N LEU A 45 -6.29 25.52 17.85
CA LEU A 45 -6.25 26.23 19.14
C LEU A 45 -6.37 27.74 18.92
N VAL A 46 -5.77 28.22 17.84
CA VAL A 46 -5.86 29.57 17.30
C VAL A 46 -6.02 29.48 15.78
N ARG A 47 -6.30 30.62 15.13
CA ARG A 47 -6.42 30.64 13.66
C ARG A 47 -5.14 30.13 13.01
N LEU A 48 -5.30 29.15 12.11
CA LEU A 48 -4.20 28.51 11.38
C LEU A 48 -3.50 29.51 10.43
N ARG A 49 -2.18 29.40 10.38
CA ARG A 49 -1.37 30.04 9.33
C ARG A 49 -1.18 29.05 8.18
N TRP A 50 -0.88 29.55 6.99
CA TRP A 50 -0.75 28.75 5.78
C TRP A 50 0.23 27.56 5.94
N TYR A 51 1.39 27.76 6.61
CA TYR A 51 2.36 26.70 6.86
C TYR A 51 1.88 25.67 7.90
N GLU A 52 1.09 26.06 8.89
CA GLU A 52 0.46 25.14 9.86
C GLU A 52 -0.60 24.29 9.19
N THR A 53 -1.37 24.88 8.26
CA THR A 53 -2.31 24.14 7.43
C THR A 53 -1.59 23.11 6.57
N LEU A 54 -0.44 23.46 5.98
CA LEU A 54 0.37 22.53 5.19
C LEU A 54 0.91 21.38 6.05
N LEU A 55 1.44 21.68 7.26
CA LEU A 55 1.92 20.65 8.19
C LEU A 55 0.79 19.70 8.61
N LEU A 56 -0.39 20.25 8.92
CA LEU A 56 -1.55 19.42 9.27
C LEU A 56 -2.01 18.57 8.10
N LEU A 57 -2.01 19.08 6.86
CA LEU A 57 -2.34 18.28 5.68
C LEU A 57 -1.39 17.10 5.50
N VAL A 58 -0.09 17.30 5.68
CA VAL A 58 0.90 16.22 5.62
C VAL A 58 0.64 15.19 6.74
N ALA A 59 0.37 15.65 7.96
CA ALA A 59 0.02 14.75 9.07
C ALA A 59 -1.25 13.95 8.78
N ILE A 60 -2.28 14.59 8.25
CA ILE A 60 -3.55 13.93 7.86
C ILE A 60 -3.30 12.83 6.84
N VAL A 61 -2.51 13.10 5.79
CA VAL A 61 -2.17 12.08 4.78
C VAL A 61 -1.44 10.91 5.43
N GLY A 62 -0.48 11.16 6.33
CA GLY A 62 0.24 10.11 7.05
C GLY A 62 -0.65 9.28 7.99
N LEU A 63 -1.67 9.90 8.61
CA LEU A 63 -2.59 9.20 9.52
C LEU A 63 -3.68 8.43 8.76
N PHE A 64 -4.27 9.00 7.70
CA PHE A 64 -5.30 8.32 6.92
C PHE A 64 -4.77 7.27 5.97
N ARG A 65 -3.59 7.51 5.38
CA ARG A 65 -3.04 6.65 4.35
C ARG A 65 -1.53 6.48 4.49
N PRO A 66 -1.09 5.75 5.54
CA PRO A 66 0.33 5.51 5.80
C PRO A 66 1.02 4.80 4.62
N ASP A 67 0.29 3.90 3.93
CA ASP A 67 0.81 3.17 2.77
C ASP A 67 1.22 4.10 1.62
N PHE A 68 0.53 5.22 1.40
CA PHE A 68 0.87 6.16 0.33
C PHE A 68 2.29 6.75 0.48
N LEU A 69 2.69 7.04 1.72
CA LEU A 69 4.04 7.53 2.00
C LEU A 69 5.06 6.40 1.89
N LEU A 70 4.72 5.22 2.39
CA LEU A 70 5.59 4.05 2.32
C LEU A 70 5.80 3.58 0.88
N ASP A 71 4.75 3.51 0.06
CA ASP A 71 4.82 3.04 -1.32
C ASP A 71 5.74 3.91 -2.18
N ARG A 72 5.93 5.17 -1.80
CA ARG A 72 6.86 6.05 -2.50
C ARG A 72 8.32 5.68 -2.28
N PHE A 73 8.67 5.18 -1.07
CA PHE A 73 10.05 4.86 -0.67
C PHE A 73 10.29 3.34 -0.64
N TYR A 74 9.27 2.58 -0.28
CA TYR A 74 9.30 1.12 -0.12
C TYR A 74 8.04 0.52 -0.76
N PRO A 75 8.00 0.36 -2.09
CA PRO A 75 6.86 -0.24 -2.76
C PRO A 75 6.65 -1.68 -2.26
N GLU A 76 5.41 -2.07 -2.09
CA GLU A 76 5.05 -3.42 -1.62
C GLU A 76 5.52 -4.51 -2.58
N PHE A 77 5.48 -4.21 -3.88
CA PHE A 77 5.88 -5.12 -4.94
C PHE A 77 6.96 -4.49 -5.81
N LEU A 78 8.02 -5.24 -6.05
CA LEU A 78 9.08 -4.88 -7.00
C LEU A 78 8.82 -5.55 -8.34
N GLU A 79 8.92 -4.79 -9.40
CA GLU A 79 8.84 -5.30 -10.75
C GLU A 79 10.09 -6.09 -11.12
N VAL A 80 9.90 -7.31 -11.56
CA VAL A 80 10.96 -8.22 -11.98
C VAL A 80 10.86 -8.45 -13.48
N SER A 81 11.98 -8.35 -14.17
CA SER A 81 12.03 -8.69 -15.60
C SER A 81 11.64 -10.14 -15.81
N VAL A 82 10.75 -10.39 -16.78
CA VAL A 82 10.28 -11.74 -17.13
C VAL A 82 11.46 -12.64 -17.54
N ASP A 83 12.50 -12.08 -18.18
CA ASP A 83 13.70 -12.81 -18.55
C ASP A 83 14.44 -13.41 -17.33
N ARG A 84 14.58 -12.63 -16.23
CA ARG A 84 15.22 -13.11 -14.99
C ARG A 84 14.39 -14.20 -14.31
N PHE A 85 13.07 -14.08 -14.39
CA PHE A 85 12.16 -15.10 -13.86
C PHE A 85 12.26 -16.41 -14.63
N ILE A 86 12.43 -16.37 -15.96
CA ILE A 86 12.59 -17.55 -16.81
C ILE A 86 13.96 -18.21 -16.56
N THR A 87 15.03 -17.43 -16.39
CA THR A 87 16.42 -17.90 -16.29
C THR A 87 16.79 -18.45 -14.92
N LYS A 88 15.88 -18.51 -13.94
CA LYS A 88 16.15 -18.95 -12.54
C LYS A 88 17.14 -18.08 -11.76
N GLU A 89 17.52 -16.92 -12.24
CA GLU A 89 18.50 -16.07 -11.54
C GLU A 89 17.95 -15.39 -10.29
N GLN A 90 16.65 -15.45 -10.05
CA GLN A 90 16.02 -14.88 -8.89
C GLN A 90 15.59 -15.96 -7.91
N LYS A 91 16.36 -16.11 -6.84
CA LYS A 91 15.93 -16.86 -5.67
C LYS A 91 14.85 -16.02 -4.96
N ILE A 92 13.60 -16.44 -5.10
CA ILE A 92 12.51 -15.90 -4.31
C ILE A 92 12.60 -16.60 -2.97
N GLY A 93 12.72 -15.82 -1.88
CA GLY A 93 12.83 -16.37 -0.52
C GLY A 93 11.55 -17.13 -0.11
N GLU A 94 11.68 -17.99 0.87
CA GLU A 94 10.54 -18.67 1.49
C GLU A 94 9.45 -17.69 1.88
N LYS A 95 8.21 -17.98 1.53
CA LYS A 95 7.00 -17.20 1.89
C LYS A 95 6.84 -15.83 1.20
N GLN A 96 7.52 -15.57 0.10
CA GLN A 96 7.21 -14.36 -0.69
C GLN A 96 6.00 -14.59 -1.57
N THR A 97 5.09 -13.60 -1.58
CA THR A 97 3.98 -13.55 -2.54
C THR A 97 4.46 -12.89 -3.83
N PHE A 98 4.07 -13.41 -4.95
CA PHE A 98 4.32 -12.76 -6.23
C PHE A 98 3.04 -12.71 -7.06
N ARG A 99 3.02 -11.76 -7.97
CA ARG A 99 1.91 -11.47 -8.85
C ARG A 99 2.37 -11.57 -10.29
N ILE A 100 1.59 -12.29 -11.09
CA ILE A 100 1.80 -12.36 -12.54
C ILE A 100 0.64 -11.63 -13.21
N HIS A 101 0.96 -10.58 -13.92
CA HIS A 101 0.02 -9.85 -14.77
C HIS A 101 0.01 -10.49 -16.13
N VAL A 102 -1.15 -10.90 -16.55
CA VAL A 102 -1.36 -11.61 -17.83
C VAL A 102 -2.41 -10.87 -18.63
N THR A 103 -2.09 -10.68 -19.89
CA THR A 103 -3.07 -10.22 -20.89
C THR A 103 -3.54 -11.44 -21.70
N ARG A 104 -4.83 -11.67 -21.66
CA ARG A 104 -5.47 -12.73 -22.46
C ARG A 104 -6.16 -12.11 -23.67
N GLU A 105 -5.71 -12.47 -24.85
CA GLU A 105 -6.38 -12.12 -26.10
C GLU A 105 -7.68 -12.93 -26.22
N THR A 106 -8.80 -12.26 -26.40
CA THR A 106 -10.11 -12.89 -26.63
C THR A 106 -10.80 -12.24 -27.81
N ASP A 107 -11.76 -12.93 -28.42
CA ASP A 107 -12.55 -12.42 -29.55
C ASP A 107 -13.26 -11.07 -29.26
N TYR A 108 -13.42 -10.72 -27.98
CA TYR A 108 -14.02 -9.47 -27.50
C TYR A 108 -13.01 -8.43 -27.05
N GLY A 109 -11.72 -8.63 -27.35
CA GLY A 109 -10.61 -7.76 -26.93
C GLY A 109 -9.76 -8.32 -25.79
N ASP A 110 -8.77 -7.55 -25.41
CA ASP A 110 -7.79 -7.94 -24.39
C ASP A 110 -8.36 -7.88 -22.98
N ARG A 111 -8.20 -8.97 -22.23
CA ARG A 111 -8.58 -9.05 -20.81
C ARG A 111 -7.34 -9.14 -19.93
N PHE A 112 -7.22 -8.21 -19.00
CA PHE A 112 -6.15 -8.22 -18.00
C PHE A 112 -6.54 -9.11 -16.82
N LYS A 113 -5.66 -10.03 -16.46
CA LYS A 113 -5.81 -10.92 -15.30
C LYS A 113 -4.59 -10.82 -14.39
N LEU A 114 -4.85 -10.85 -13.10
CA LEU A 114 -3.83 -10.86 -12.06
C LEU A 114 -3.89 -12.21 -11.34
N PHE A 115 -2.80 -12.95 -11.38
CA PHE A 115 -2.66 -14.18 -10.65
C PHE A 115 -1.70 -13.99 -9.49
N ARG A 116 -2.12 -14.40 -8.28
CA ARG A 116 -1.28 -14.40 -7.06
C ARG A 116 -0.83 -15.80 -6.76
N PHE A 117 0.45 -15.91 -6.42
CA PHE A 117 1.05 -17.16 -6.00
C PHE A 117 1.85 -16.93 -4.73
N SER A 118 1.89 -17.94 -3.85
CA SER A 118 2.79 -17.98 -2.72
C SER A 118 4.02 -18.79 -3.12
N GLY A 119 5.20 -18.20 -2.95
CA GLY A 119 6.47 -18.86 -3.31
C GLY A 119 6.90 -19.83 -2.23
N ASP A 120 7.34 -21.03 -2.65
CA ASP A 120 8.14 -21.96 -1.87
C ASP A 120 9.60 -21.87 -2.32
N GLU A 121 10.55 -22.44 -1.55
CA GLU A 121 12.01 -22.34 -1.73
C GLU A 121 12.56 -22.55 -3.15
N ASN A 122 11.80 -23.21 -4.04
CA ASN A 122 12.19 -23.56 -5.42
C ASN A 122 11.39 -22.82 -6.48
N PHE A 123 10.93 -21.60 -6.19
CA PHE A 123 10.06 -20.88 -7.08
C PHE A 123 10.80 -20.44 -8.36
N SER A 124 10.37 -21.02 -9.48
CA SER A 124 10.77 -20.65 -10.83
C SER A 124 9.60 -20.92 -11.77
N SER A 125 9.69 -20.48 -13.02
CA SER A 125 8.71 -20.86 -14.06
C SER A 125 8.42 -22.35 -14.10
N LYS A 126 9.46 -23.18 -13.85
CA LYS A 126 9.32 -24.65 -13.76
C LYS A 126 8.55 -25.11 -12.52
N GLY A 127 8.72 -24.45 -11.37
CA GLY A 127 8.00 -24.76 -10.13
C GLY A 127 6.50 -24.43 -10.22
N LEU A 128 6.14 -23.35 -10.90
CA LEU A 128 4.76 -23.03 -11.25
C LEU A 128 4.15 -24.01 -12.27
N GLY A 129 4.99 -24.71 -13.01
CA GLY A 129 4.55 -25.55 -14.11
C GLY A 129 4.16 -24.76 -15.36
N VAL A 130 4.79 -23.60 -15.56
CA VAL A 130 4.55 -22.74 -16.74
C VAL A 130 5.83 -22.66 -17.56
N GLU A 131 5.72 -22.91 -18.84
CA GLU A 131 6.76 -22.61 -19.81
C GLU A 131 6.42 -21.31 -20.53
N ILE A 132 7.28 -20.31 -20.33
CA ILE A 132 7.11 -18.98 -20.94
C ILE A 132 8.15 -18.83 -22.04
N LYS A 133 7.70 -18.50 -23.25
CA LYS A 133 8.53 -18.30 -24.42
C LYS A 133 8.46 -16.85 -24.90
N LYS A 134 9.63 -16.30 -25.20
CA LYS A 134 9.72 -14.97 -25.81
C LYS A 134 9.38 -15.03 -27.29
N ILE A 135 8.43 -14.22 -27.73
CA ILE A 135 8.00 -14.09 -29.13
C ILE A 135 8.56 -12.81 -29.75
N LYS A 136 8.45 -12.69 -31.05
CA LYS A 136 8.74 -11.44 -31.77
C LYS A 136 7.98 -10.27 -31.12
N ASN A 137 8.59 -9.09 -31.04
CA ASN A 137 8.08 -7.89 -30.36
C ASN A 137 8.23 -7.85 -28.81
N ASN A 138 9.19 -8.58 -28.25
CA ASN A 138 9.48 -8.55 -26.80
C ASN A 138 8.28 -8.95 -25.92
N ARG A 139 7.33 -9.71 -26.47
CA ARG A 139 6.20 -10.29 -25.73
C ARG A 139 6.55 -11.67 -25.22
N TYR A 140 6.05 -12.02 -24.04
CA TYR A 140 6.26 -13.32 -23.38
C TYR A 140 4.94 -14.07 -23.37
N GLN A 141 4.85 -15.17 -24.15
CA GLN A 141 3.66 -16.00 -24.21
C GLN A 141 3.83 -17.23 -23.33
N VAL A 142 2.75 -17.64 -22.68
CA VAL A 142 2.66 -18.92 -21.99
C VAL A 142 2.54 -20.01 -23.06
N ASN A 143 3.64 -20.76 -23.27
CA ASN A 143 3.67 -21.83 -24.27
C ASN A 143 2.98 -23.09 -23.77
N GLU A 144 3.32 -23.54 -22.57
CA GLU A 144 2.76 -24.75 -21.98
C GLU A 144 2.47 -24.54 -20.48
N VAL A 145 1.37 -25.14 -20.03
CA VAL A 145 0.99 -25.22 -18.62
C VAL A 145 0.89 -26.68 -18.24
N LYS A 146 1.70 -27.14 -17.29
CA LYS A 146 1.71 -28.52 -16.81
C LYS A 146 0.40 -28.88 -16.14
N PHE A 147 -0.08 -30.07 -16.42
CA PHE A 147 -1.28 -30.63 -15.81
C PHE A 147 -1.11 -30.71 -14.26
N ASN A 148 -2.16 -30.37 -13.54
CA ASN A 148 -2.24 -30.33 -12.08
C ASN A 148 -1.22 -29.37 -11.41
N SER A 149 -0.67 -28.39 -12.15
CA SER A 149 0.23 -27.37 -11.64
C SER A 149 -0.52 -26.24 -10.92
N GLN A 150 0.21 -25.43 -10.16
CA GLN A 150 -0.35 -24.24 -9.52
C GLN A 150 -0.89 -23.25 -10.55
N ALA A 151 -0.23 -23.13 -11.69
CA ALA A 151 -0.64 -22.25 -12.79
C ALA A 151 -1.97 -22.68 -13.42
N GLU A 152 -2.17 -23.97 -13.65
CA GLU A 152 -3.42 -24.51 -14.18
C GLU A 152 -4.58 -24.27 -13.19
N LYS A 153 -4.34 -24.58 -11.91
CA LYS A 153 -5.33 -24.36 -10.83
C LYS A 153 -5.73 -22.89 -10.70
N ALA A 154 -4.80 -21.98 -10.94
CA ALA A 154 -5.06 -20.55 -10.97
C ALA A 154 -5.81 -20.11 -12.24
N GLY A 155 -5.84 -20.92 -13.30
CA GLY A 155 -6.56 -20.65 -14.54
C GLY A 155 -5.74 -19.94 -15.61
N ILE A 156 -4.39 -20.07 -15.56
CA ILE A 156 -3.50 -19.66 -16.65
C ILE A 156 -3.70 -20.62 -17.84
N LYS A 157 -3.81 -20.07 -19.03
CA LYS A 157 -4.06 -20.84 -20.25
C LYS A 157 -2.86 -20.79 -21.19
N SER A 158 -2.48 -21.95 -21.72
CA SER A 158 -1.47 -22.05 -22.77
C SER A 158 -1.91 -21.32 -24.03
N LEU A 159 -0.94 -20.70 -24.72
CA LEU A 159 -1.09 -20.02 -26.03
C LEU A 159 -2.04 -18.81 -26.06
N GLN A 160 -2.87 -18.60 -25.04
CA GLN A 160 -3.82 -17.48 -24.96
C GLN A 160 -3.35 -16.36 -24.04
N ASP A 161 -2.45 -16.68 -23.10
CA ASP A 161 -2.02 -15.77 -22.04
C ASP A 161 -0.62 -15.22 -22.35
N PHE A 162 -0.51 -13.89 -22.32
CA PHE A 162 0.75 -13.18 -22.48
C PHE A 162 1.16 -12.56 -21.14
N VAL A 163 2.35 -12.91 -20.64
CA VAL A 163 2.89 -12.33 -19.41
C VAL A 163 3.36 -10.92 -19.69
N THR A 164 2.72 -9.95 -19.07
CA THR A 164 3.04 -8.52 -19.25
C THR A 164 4.05 -8.06 -18.18
N LYS A 165 3.83 -8.48 -16.93
CA LYS A 165 4.60 -8.00 -15.78
C LYS A 165 4.62 -9.06 -14.69
N ILE A 166 5.75 -9.18 -14.01
CA ILE A 166 5.88 -10.02 -12.81
C ILE A 166 6.29 -9.11 -11.66
N GLU A 167 5.59 -9.22 -10.56
CA GLU A 167 5.84 -8.46 -9.35
C GLU A 167 6.11 -9.41 -8.19
N VAL A 168 7.15 -9.12 -7.41
CA VAL A 168 7.54 -9.90 -6.24
C VAL A 168 7.41 -9.03 -5.00
N GLU A 169 6.81 -9.57 -3.94
CA GLU A 169 6.64 -8.90 -2.66
C GLU A 169 7.99 -8.58 -2.03
N GLN A 170 8.16 -7.35 -1.57
CA GLN A 170 9.38 -6.90 -0.92
C GLN A 170 9.36 -7.29 0.56
N LEU A 171 10.27 -8.21 0.98
CA LEU A 171 10.38 -8.67 2.37
C LEU A 171 10.87 -7.58 3.35
N VAL A 172 11.62 -6.60 2.87
CA VAL A 172 12.26 -5.56 3.70
C VAL A 172 11.40 -4.30 3.75
N ARG A 173 10.08 -4.44 3.76
CA ARG A 173 9.18 -3.30 3.94
C ARG A 173 8.99 -3.04 5.43
N PRO A 174 9.29 -1.81 5.92
CA PRO A 174 8.95 -1.45 7.29
C PRO A 174 7.45 -1.51 7.50
N ALA A 175 7.04 -1.90 8.70
CA ALA A 175 5.63 -1.94 9.06
C ALA A 175 5.00 -0.54 8.90
N LYS A 176 3.77 -0.46 8.41
CA LYS A 176 3.06 0.81 8.15
C LYS A 176 2.88 1.65 9.42
N GLU A 177 2.90 1.01 10.57
CA GLU A 177 2.80 1.64 11.88
C GLU A 177 3.94 2.63 12.15
N TRP A 178 5.08 2.50 11.47
CA TRP A 178 6.21 3.45 11.59
C TRP A 178 5.90 4.85 11.05
N VAL A 179 4.87 5.00 10.22
CA VAL A 179 4.43 6.31 9.73
C VAL A 179 3.67 7.09 10.79
N TYR A 180 2.96 6.41 11.69
CA TYR A 180 2.15 7.05 12.72
C TYR A 180 2.96 7.93 13.68
N PRO A 181 4.10 7.48 14.26
CA PRO A 181 4.94 8.33 15.10
C PRO A 181 5.38 9.62 14.40
N ILE A 182 5.72 9.56 13.12
CA ILE A 182 6.14 10.73 12.34
C ILE A 182 4.97 11.71 12.18
N ALA A 183 3.80 11.21 11.80
CA ALA A 183 2.60 12.04 11.65
C ALA A 183 2.15 12.66 12.99
N LEU A 184 2.22 11.90 14.08
CA LEU A 184 1.93 12.39 15.43
C LEU A 184 2.95 13.44 15.90
N PHE A 185 4.22 13.29 15.54
CA PHE A 185 5.25 14.29 15.82
C PHE A 185 4.93 15.62 15.12
N ILE A 186 4.58 15.57 13.82
CA ILE A 186 4.19 16.77 13.04
C ILE A 186 2.97 17.44 13.67
N LEU A 187 1.97 16.66 14.08
CA LEU A 187 0.76 17.16 14.73
C LEU A 187 1.10 17.83 16.07
N SER A 188 1.88 17.15 16.92
CA SER A 188 2.33 17.69 18.21
C SER A 188 3.15 18.95 18.04
N PHE A 189 4.03 19.00 17.05
CA PHE A 189 4.83 20.18 16.72
C PHE A 189 3.93 21.36 16.29
N THR A 190 2.90 21.10 15.48
CA THR A 190 1.95 22.14 15.07
C THR A 190 1.18 22.68 16.30
N VAL A 191 0.73 21.79 17.19
CA VAL A 191 0.06 22.18 18.45
C VAL A 191 1.01 23.03 19.32
N PHE A 192 2.28 22.61 19.45
CA PHE A 192 3.29 23.35 20.20
C PHE A 192 3.51 24.77 19.65
N LEU A 193 3.63 24.92 18.32
CA LEU A 193 3.73 26.24 17.69
C LEU A 193 2.54 27.13 18.01
N GLN A 194 1.33 26.57 18.04
CA GLN A 194 0.11 27.30 18.37
C GLN A 194 0.01 27.67 19.85
N LEU A 195 0.42 26.77 20.75
CA LEU A 195 0.48 27.08 22.19
C LEU A 195 1.40 28.25 22.48
N LYS A 196 2.57 28.31 21.82
CA LYS A 196 3.52 29.42 21.95
C LYS A 196 2.94 30.75 21.44
N ARG A 197 1.98 30.72 20.52
CA ARG A 197 1.30 31.91 19.99
C ARG A 197 0.05 32.33 20.75
N ARG A 198 -0.45 31.51 21.67
CA ARG A 198 -1.60 31.91 22.48
C ARG A 198 -1.21 33.17 23.27
N PRO A 199 -1.92 34.30 23.09
CA PRO A 199 -1.65 35.48 23.91
C PRO A 199 -1.96 35.15 25.38
N ALA A 200 -1.08 35.53 26.29
CA ALA A 200 -1.19 35.31 27.74
C ALA A 200 -2.40 35.98 28.43
N LYS A 201 -3.36 36.48 27.66
CA LYS A 201 -4.53 37.25 28.13
C LYS A 201 -5.71 36.43 28.69
N ALA A 202 -5.59 35.09 28.75
CA ALA A 202 -6.70 34.29 29.30
C ALA A 202 -6.61 34.05 30.82
N GLN A 203 -5.62 34.59 31.51
CA GLN A 203 -5.45 34.38 32.96
C GLN A 203 -5.89 35.58 33.84
N LEU A 204 -6.41 36.65 33.26
CA LEU A 204 -6.81 37.86 34.01
C LEU A 204 -8.35 38.08 34.09
N GLY A 205 -9.13 37.02 33.89
CA GLY A 205 -10.60 37.11 33.92
C GLY A 205 -11.31 36.32 35.02
N SER A 206 -10.62 35.94 36.11
CA SER A 206 -11.26 35.21 37.22
C SER A 206 -11.23 36.00 38.57
N HIS A 207 -11.18 37.31 38.53
CA HIS A 207 -11.40 38.12 39.71
C HIS A 207 -12.40 39.25 39.33
N PHE A 208 -13.66 38.91 39.34
CA PHE A 208 -14.80 39.76 39.70
C PHE A 208 -15.97 38.88 40.07
#